data_dd4834b895ef7494956bdf7518ca3a87
#
_entry.id   dd4834b895ef7494956bdf7518ca3a87
#
_cell.length_a   1.000
_cell.length_b   1.000
_cell.length_c   1.000
_cell.angle_alpha   90.00
_cell.angle_beta   90.00
_cell.angle_gamma   90.00
#
_symmetry.space_group_name_H-M   'P 1'
#
loop_
_entity.id
_entity.type
_entity.pdbx_description
1 polymer ?
#
loop_
_entity_poly.entity_id
_entity_poly.type
_entity_poly.pdbx_seq_one_letter_code
_entity_poly.pdbx_strand_id
1 'polypeptide(L)'
;MPDSCAGKEIVLGKKLYARITSWVMAAAMLLCSNLFGGAQTVQAATSVSGVSSISGLSDDFIKGVDISEVIALENSGSTYEYLDGTSGDIFDILAGAGVNYVRIRIWNNPYDSTSPYKGYGGGNCDLYNAKVLGKRATDAGMKVYIDFHYSDFWADPEKQYAPKAWSDYSLAYKKDAVYNFTYDSISELLDYGVDVEMVQIGNETNGSMCGVGGLYDGVWDLSSGVATLMQQGCYAVDDINTAYGTSMLKVLHFTDLLSNGEWYAQCLNTQGVDYDVFATSFYPMWHGSTSDLATTLTNIAKTYNKKVMVAETAYPYTYTNADSEGNNVGSASSMNYTDYDVSVSGQAQALRNVFAAVASVNNTLSGYGLGAFYWAPEWIGVDSSTSGTYGSGWASSSSGNYELLYESSVNYYSTTDRGSSWDNMTLFDSNGQAMKSLYVFNDISGADSTTSSGDSTSLEGTYYIKSKFSGLYLDVANGSSSSNANIQQYSYLGTDRQKFKLVQNSDGYYYIYTGASGYTKVVDVAGKSTADGANILQYAYKGTANQLFEVVEVSSGVYAIKTRVTSGASCLDVYGWSTASGGNIAQYSYWGGDCQLWYLEETTE
;
A
#
# COMPACT_ATOMS: atom_id res chain seq x y z
N MET A 1 -10.95 35.93 25.78
CA MET A 1 -10.35 36.27 24.48
C MET A 1 -9.70 35.01 23.95
N PRO A 2 -10.26 34.42 22.98
CA PRO A 2 -9.46 33.76 21.96
C PRO A 2 -10.12 33.89 20.59
N ASP A 3 -9.77 34.91 19.82
CA ASP A 3 -10.29 35.15 18.48
C ASP A 3 -9.20 35.06 17.42
N SER A 4 -8.25 34.11 17.57
CA SER A 4 -7.13 34.00 16.62
C SER A 4 -7.30 32.92 15.54
N CYS A 5 -8.39 32.16 15.54
CA CYS A 5 -8.66 31.11 14.55
C CYS A 5 -9.76 31.43 13.53
N ALA A 6 -10.32 32.63 13.57
CA ALA A 6 -11.20 33.13 12.53
C ALA A 6 -10.38 33.93 11.50
N GLY A 7 -10.31 33.42 10.30
CA GLY A 7 -10.01 34.13 9.08
C GLY A 7 -8.56 34.46 8.72
N LYS A 8 -7.98 33.67 7.83
CA LYS A 8 -6.87 34.13 6.99
C LYS A 8 -7.39 34.43 5.58
N GLU A 9 -7.20 35.68 5.13
CA GLU A 9 -7.47 36.09 3.75
C GLU A 9 -6.58 35.31 2.77
N ILE A 10 -7.17 34.70 1.76
CA ILE A 10 -6.43 34.09 0.65
C ILE A 10 -5.98 35.21 -0.27
N VAL A 11 -4.73 35.63 -0.13
CA VAL A 11 -4.11 36.58 -1.06
C VAL A 11 -3.71 35.82 -2.34
N LEU A 12 -4.53 35.93 -3.36
CA LEU A 12 -4.19 35.56 -4.74
C LEU A 12 -3.09 36.51 -5.25
N GLY A 13 -1.85 36.09 -5.03
CA GLY A 13 -0.67 36.83 -5.53
C GLY A 13 -0.47 36.62 -7.03
N LYS A 14 -0.95 37.57 -7.84
CA LYS A 14 -0.47 37.71 -9.22
C LYS A 14 1.01 38.09 -9.18
N LYS A 15 1.92 37.17 -9.48
CA LYS A 15 3.31 37.48 -9.79
C LYS A 15 3.51 37.63 -11.29
N LEU A 16 3.83 38.86 -11.63
CA LEU A 16 4.22 39.37 -12.95
C LEU A 16 5.63 38.85 -13.32
N TYR A 17 5.81 38.53 -14.60
CA TYR A 17 7.06 38.11 -15.23
C TYR A 17 8.21 39.11 -15.10
N ALA A 18 9.41 38.64 -14.83
CA ALA A 18 10.65 39.25 -15.30
C ALA A 18 11.67 38.16 -15.67
N ARG A 19 11.93 38.04 -16.97
CA ARG A 19 13.08 37.36 -17.56
C ARG A 19 14.34 38.21 -17.37
N ILE A 20 15.46 37.60 -17.00
CA ILE A 20 16.80 38.07 -17.41
C ILE A 20 17.69 36.83 -17.63
N THR A 21 18.27 36.81 -18.80
CA THR A 21 19.27 35.93 -19.41
C THR A 21 20.69 36.21 -18.92
N SER A 22 21.56 35.16 -18.90
CA SER A 22 22.97 35.15 -19.36
C SER A 22 23.69 33.94 -18.78
N TRP A 23 24.15 33.04 -19.51
CA TRP A 23 25.23 32.72 -20.43
C TRP A 23 26.62 32.63 -19.79
N VAL A 24 27.27 31.43 -20.08
CA VAL A 24 28.70 31.20 -20.38
C VAL A 24 29.61 30.87 -19.19
N MET A 25 30.40 29.83 -19.11
CA MET A 25 31.25 28.96 -19.95
C MET A 25 31.81 27.86 -19.01
N ALA A 26 31.86 26.67 -19.34
CA ALA A 26 32.76 25.80 -20.12
C ALA A 26 34.21 25.64 -19.60
N ALA A 27 34.53 24.39 -19.40
CA ALA A 27 35.71 23.63 -19.85
C ALA A 27 36.94 23.46 -18.95
N ALA A 28 37.29 22.21 -18.87
CA ALA A 28 38.63 21.59 -18.98
C ALA A 28 39.47 21.53 -17.68
N MET A 29 40.17 20.47 -17.33
CA MET A 29 40.91 19.37 -17.94
C MET A 29 41.27 18.36 -16.86
N LEU A 30 41.11 17.13 -17.06
CA LEU A 30 42.02 16.04 -17.44
C LEU A 30 43.35 15.85 -16.65
N LEU A 31 43.50 14.59 -16.20
CA LEU A 31 44.73 13.80 -16.01
C LEU A 31 45.49 13.94 -14.69
N CYS A 32 45.45 12.89 -13.88
CA CYS A 32 46.58 11.98 -13.64
C CYS A 32 46.17 10.74 -12.84
N SER A 33 46.13 9.66 -13.50
CA SER A 33 46.84 8.37 -13.41
C SER A 33 46.95 7.67 -12.05
N ASN A 34 46.28 6.50 -12.05
CA ASN A 34 46.74 5.18 -11.58
C ASN A 34 47.54 5.09 -10.27
N LEU A 35 46.98 4.33 -9.31
CA LEU A 35 47.60 3.09 -8.84
C LEU A 35 46.78 2.46 -7.68
N PHE A 36 46.40 1.19 -7.94
CA PHE A 36 46.11 0.13 -6.97
C PHE A 36 44.85 0.14 -6.10
N GLY A 37 44.05 -0.85 -6.35
CA GLY A 37 42.99 -1.35 -5.46
C GLY A 37 41.73 -1.63 -6.28
N GLY A 38 41.58 -2.84 -6.81
CA GLY A 38 40.33 -3.27 -7.42
C GLY A 38 39.21 -3.26 -6.37
N ALA A 39 38.47 -2.20 -6.33
CA ALA A 39 37.13 -2.23 -5.76
C ALA A 39 36.29 -2.96 -6.81
N GLN A 40 35.88 -4.18 -6.54
CA GLN A 40 34.75 -4.78 -7.22
C GLN A 40 33.57 -3.84 -6.98
N THR A 41 33.11 -3.20 -8.02
CA THR A 41 31.82 -2.53 -8.02
C THR A 41 30.78 -3.63 -7.81
N VAL A 42 30.26 -3.74 -6.59
CA VAL A 42 29.02 -4.46 -6.33
C VAL A 42 27.99 -3.76 -7.21
N GLN A 43 27.55 -4.47 -8.24
CA GLN A 43 26.47 -4.00 -9.09
C GLN A 43 25.22 -3.97 -8.21
N ALA A 44 24.78 -2.79 -7.83
CA ALA A 44 23.54 -2.62 -7.09
C ALA A 44 22.44 -3.39 -7.84
N ALA A 45 21.64 -4.16 -7.11
CA ALA A 45 20.48 -4.80 -7.68
C ALA A 45 19.68 -3.72 -8.43
N THR A 46 19.39 -3.95 -9.70
CA THR A 46 18.66 -2.98 -10.51
C THR A 46 17.24 -2.95 -9.99
N SER A 47 16.83 -1.80 -9.42
CA SER A 47 15.45 -1.59 -8.98
C SER A 47 14.49 -1.79 -10.15
N VAL A 48 13.32 -2.37 -9.91
CA VAL A 48 12.31 -2.65 -10.95
C VAL A 48 11.73 -1.35 -11.51
N SER A 49 11.44 -0.40 -10.62
CA SER A 49 10.89 0.92 -10.98
C SER A 49 11.94 1.90 -11.51
N GLY A 50 13.22 1.60 -11.33
CA GLY A 50 14.33 2.48 -11.73
C GLY A 50 14.63 3.59 -10.71
N VAL A 51 13.99 3.63 -9.54
CA VAL A 51 14.28 4.61 -8.49
C VAL A 51 15.30 4.08 -7.48
N SER A 52 16.00 5.01 -6.83
CA SER A 52 16.92 4.67 -5.73
C SER A 52 16.16 4.50 -4.42
N SER A 53 16.69 3.63 -3.56
CA SER A 53 16.22 3.47 -2.19
C SER A 53 16.28 4.78 -1.38
N ILE A 54 15.57 4.80 -0.27
CA ILE A 54 15.59 5.88 0.72
C ILE A 54 16.28 5.31 1.96
N SER A 55 17.46 5.84 2.27
CA SER A 55 18.23 5.35 3.43
C SER A 55 17.53 5.66 4.74
N GLY A 56 17.58 4.70 5.69
CA GLY A 56 17.05 4.88 7.05
C GLY A 56 15.53 4.78 7.14
N LEU A 57 14.85 4.20 6.16
CA LEU A 57 13.45 3.81 6.34
C LEU A 57 13.36 2.72 7.42
N SER A 58 12.43 2.89 8.37
CA SER A 58 12.08 1.83 9.32
C SER A 58 11.18 0.80 8.64
N ASP A 59 11.16 -0.41 9.19
CA ASP A 59 10.26 -1.48 8.71
C ASP A 59 8.79 -1.08 8.84
N ASP A 60 8.47 -0.21 9.81
CA ASP A 60 7.12 0.33 10.04
C ASP A 60 6.74 1.49 9.12
N PHE A 61 7.64 1.93 8.22
CA PHE A 61 7.36 3.05 7.33
C PHE A 61 6.20 2.71 6.39
N ILE A 62 5.16 3.54 6.40
CA ILE A 62 3.94 3.28 5.64
C ILE A 62 4.19 3.48 4.15
N LYS A 63 3.94 2.43 3.41
CA LYS A 63 3.93 2.33 1.95
C LYS A 63 2.53 1.94 1.53
N GLY A 64 1.63 2.93 1.52
CA GLY A 64 0.19 2.72 1.42
C GLY A 64 -0.39 3.02 0.05
N VAL A 65 -1.58 2.46 -0.17
CA VAL A 65 -2.45 2.76 -1.32
C VAL A 65 -3.89 2.94 -0.85
N ASP A 66 -4.68 3.80 -1.53
CA ASP A 66 -6.14 3.85 -1.38
C ASP A 66 -6.77 3.02 -2.49
N ILE A 67 -7.58 2.03 -2.13
CA ILE A 67 -8.13 1.02 -3.04
C ILE A 67 -9.64 0.85 -2.88
N SER A 68 -10.31 1.93 -2.59
CA SER A 68 -11.74 1.90 -2.22
C SER A 68 -12.67 1.46 -3.35
N GLU A 69 -12.25 1.56 -4.61
CA GLU A 69 -13.04 1.24 -5.81
C GLU A 69 -12.91 -0.22 -6.28
N VAL A 70 -12.02 -1.03 -5.72
CA VAL A 70 -11.71 -2.39 -6.20
C VAL A 70 -12.96 -3.24 -6.46
N ILE A 71 -13.90 -3.29 -5.52
CA ILE A 71 -15.12 -4.12 -5.68
C ILE A 71 -15.96 -3.66 -6.88
N ALA A 72 -16.07 -2.35 -7.11
CA ALA A 72 -16.82 -1.81 -8.23
C ALA A 72 -16.14 -2.11 -9.57
N LEU A 73 -14.80 -2.03 -9.61
CA LEU A 73 -13.99 -2.38 -10.77
C LEU A 73 -14.12 -3.87 -11.11
N GLU A 74 -13.94 -4.74 -10.12
CA GLU A 74 -14.12 -6.20 -10.30
C GLU A 74 -15.55 -6.54 -10.77
N ASN A 75 -16.58 -5.90 -10.20
CA ASN A 75 -17.97 -6.06 -10.66
C ASN A 75 -18.21 -5.55 -12.08
N SER A 76 -17.39 -4.62 -12.54
CA SER A 76 -17.41 -4.12 -13.92
C SER A 76 -16.59 -4.99 -14.89
N GLY A 77 -15.96 -6.05 -14.38
CA GLY A 77 -15.19 -7.01 -15.17
C GLY A 77 -13.70 -6.70 -15.26
N SER A 78 -13.20 -5.72 -14.51
CA SER A 78 -11.76 -5.45 -14.43
C SER A 78 -11.02 -6.61 -13.77
N THR A 79 -9.85 -6.91 -14.29
CA THR A 79 -8.93 -7.92 -13.75
C THR A 79 -7.54 -7.33 -13.67
N TYR A 80 -6.72 -7.88 -12.78
CA TYR A 80 -5.36 -7.38 -12.56
C TYR A 80 -4.32 -8.46 -12.83
N GLU A 81 -3.16 -8.01 -13.29
CA GLU A 81 -2.04 -8.87 -13.65
C GLU A 81 -0.75 -8.35 -13.00
N TYR A 82 0.12 -9.28 -12.67
CA TYR A 82 1.51 -8.96 -12.29
C TYR A 82 2.25 -8.30 -13.45
N LEU A 83 3.46 -7.78 -13.18
CA LEU A 83 4.32 -7.15 -14.20
C LEU A 83 4.65 -8.07 -15.37
N ASP A 84 4.66 -9.37 -15.16
CA ASP A 84 4.93 -10.38 -16.18
C ASP A 84 3.70 -10.80 -17.01
N GLY A 85 2.53 -10.19 -16.73
CA GLY A 85 1.26 -10.51 -17.37
C GLY A 85 0.54 -11.73 -16.80
N THR A 86 0.98 -12.24 -15.67
CA THR A 86 0.26 -13.32 -14.96
C THR A 86 -0.91 -12.73 -14.19
N SER A 87 -2.13 -13.27 -14.35
CA SER A 87 -3.30 -12.80 -13.61
C SER A 87 -3.19 -13.13 -12.12
N GLY A 88 -3.65 -12.21 -11.26
CA GLY A 88 -3.62 -12.39 -9.81
C GLY A 88 -4.70 -11.59 -9.10
N ASP A 89 -4.89 -11.85 -7.82
CA ASP A 89 -5.66 -10.99 -6.94
C ASP A 89 -4.92 -9.67 -6.72
N ILE A 90 -5.62 -8.55 -6.81
CA ILE A 90 -4.99 -7.23 -6.69
C ILE A 90 -4.29 -7.04 -5.34
N PHE A 91 -4.82 -7.60 -4.24
CA PHE A 91 -4.21 -7.50 -2.92
C PHE A 91 -2.88 -8.26 -2.86
N ASP A 92 -2.80 -9.43 -3.49
CA ASP A 92 -1.55 -10.19 -3.60
C ASP A 92 -0.51 -9.46 -4.46
N ILE A 93 -0.96 -8.83 -5.55
CA ILE A 93 -0.09 -8.01 -6.44
C ILE A 93 0.47 -6.82 -5.67
N LEU A 94 -0.37 -6.08 -4.93
CA LEU A 94 0.03 -4.93 -4.14
C LEU A 94 1.00 -5.31 -3.01
N ALA A 95 0.67 -6.36 -2.24
CA ALA A 95 1.54 -6.86 -1.17
C ALA A 95 2.88 -7.34 -1.74
N GLY A 96 2.87 -8.06 -2.87
CA GLY A 96 4.07 -8.50 -3.58
C GLY A 96 4.94 -7.36 -4.11
N ALA A 97 4.34 -6.21 -4.41
CA ALA A 97 5.05 -4.99 -4.79
C ALA A 97 5.56 -4.17 -3.59
N GLY A 98 5.33 -4.62 -2.34
CA GLY A 98 5.84 -4.00 -1.14
C GLY A 98 4.89 -3.00 -0.46
N VAL A 99 3.63 -2.96 -0.89
CA VAL A 99 2.58 -2.22 -0.18
C VAL A 99 2.31 -2.90 1.16
N ASN A 100 2.27 -2.14 2.25
CA ASN A 100 2.05 -2.66 3.60
C ASN A 100 0.81 -2.08 4.30
N TYR A 101 0.15 -1.11 3.68
CA TYR A 101 -1.10 -0.51 4.16
C TYR A 101 -2.07 -0.26 3.03
N VAL A 102 -3.36 -0.43 3.31
CA VAL A 102 -4.44 0.05 2.44
C VAL A 102 -5.29 1.07 3.16
N ARG A 103 -5.66 2.15 2.48
CA ARG A 103 -6.66 3.12 2.91
C ARG A 103 -7.99 2.78 2.26
N ILE A 104 -9.06 2.79 3.04
CA ILE A 104 -10.42 2.44 2.60
C ILE A 104 -11.38 3.49 3.13
N ARG A 105 -12.08 4.18 2.22
CA ARG A 105 -13.06 5.19 2.61
C ARG A 105 -14.42 4.57 2.94
N ILE A 106 -15.12 5.22 3.86
CA ILE A 106 -16.48 4.84 4.27
C ILE A 106 -17.40 6.03 4.17
N TRP A 107 -18.47 5.89 3.39
CA TRP A 107 -19.63 6.76 3.35
C TRP A 107 -20.73 6.21 4.25
N ASN A 108 -21.61 7.08 4.75
CA ASN A 108 -22.65 6.67 5.71
C ASN A 108 -23.73 5.81 5.05
N ASN A 109 -24.36 6.32 3.98
CA ASN A 109 -25.37 5.60 3.22
C ASN A 109 -25.36 6.02 1.75
N PRO A 110 -24.49 5.44 0.92
CA PRO A 110 -24.30 5.84 -0.48
C PRO A 110 -25.38 5.30 -1.42
N TYR A 111 -26.58 5.04 -0.94
CA TYR A 111 -27.64 4.43 -1.74
C TYR A 111 -28.82 5.36 -1.98
N ASP A 112 -29.44 5.22 -3.16
CA ASP A 112 -30.69 5.87 -3.48
C ASP A 112 -31.82 5.29 -2.62
N SER A 113 -32.63 6.17 -2.00
CA SER A 113 -33.78 5.78 -1.18
C SER A 113 -34.88 5.05 -1.96
N THR A 114 -34.90 5.21 -3.31
CA THR A 114 -35.89 4.56 -4.19
C THR A 114 -35.43 3.21 -4.70
N SER A 115 -34.14 2.91 -4.59
CA SER A 115 -33.56 1.63 -4.99
C SER A 115 -32.36 1.30 -4.11
N PRO A 116 -32.54 0.54 -3.02
CA PRO A 116 -31.49 0.27 -2.03
C PRO A 116 -30.29 -0.53 -2.59
N TYR A 117 -30.33 -0.93 -3.85
CA TYR A 117 -29.25 -1.61 -4.54
C TYR A 117 -28.53 -0.71 -5.55
N LYS A 118 -29.00 0.52 -5.71
CA LYS A 118 -28.38 1.50 -6.59
C LYS A 118 -27.56 2.45 -5.75
N GLY A 119 -26.26 2.21 -5.72
CA GLY A 119 -25.32 3.12 -5.08
C GLY A 119 -25.09 4.38 -5.91
N TYR A 120 -24.51 5.36 -5.28
CA TYR A 120 -23.95 6.52 -5.97
C TYR A 120 -22.59 6.12 -6.56
N GLY A 121 -22.13 6.85 -7.54
CA GLY A 121 -20.81 6.63 -8.14
C GLY A 121 -19.69 6.57 -7.10
N GLY A 122 -18.52 6.10 -7.49
CA GLY A 122 -17.37 5.96 -6.61
C GLY A 122 -17.35 4.66 -5.79
N GLY A 123 -17.97 3.61 -6.31
CA GLY A 123 -17.80 2.25 -5.82
C GLY A 123 -18.66 1.86 -4.63
N ASN A 124 -19.69 2.64 -4.30
CA ASN A 124 -20.58 2.34 -3.16
C ASN A 124 -19.79 2.11 -1.87
N CYS A 125 -18.91 3.02 -1.52
CA CYS A 125 -17.98 2.90 -0.40
C CYS A 125 -18.71 2.93 0.95
N ASP A 126 -19.41 1.86 1.27
CA ASP A 126 -20.11 1.67 2.54
C ASP A 126 -19.33 0.74 3.49
N LEU A 127 -19.84 0.57 4.69
CA LEU A 127 -19.22 -0.31 5.70
C LEU A 127 -19.17 -1.76 5.24
N TYR A 128 -20.13 -2.23 4.43
CA TYR A 128 -20.10 -3.61 3.94
C TYR A 128 -18.92 -3.83 3.00
N ASN A 129 -18.73 -2.94 2.02
CA ASN A 129 -17.60 -3.02 1.11
C ASN A 129 -16.27 -2.82 1.85
N ALA A 130 -16.22 -1.91 2.82
CA ALA A 130 -15.02 -1.72 3.65
C ALA A 130 -14.63 -2.98 4.44
N LYS A 131 -15.59 -3.74 4.97
CA LYS A 131 -15.31 -5.03 5.62
C LYS A 131 -14.69 -6.04 4.65
N VAL A 132 -15.22 -6.14 3.43
CA VAL A 132 -14.71 -7.08 2.41
C VAL A 132 -13.29 -6.69 1.98
N LEU A 133 -13.07 -5.42 1.63
CA LEU A 133 -11.75 -4.90 1.23
C LEU A 133 -10.74 -5.02 2.36
N GLY A 134 -11.11 -4.59 3.56
CA GLY A 134 -10.24 -4.63 4.73
C GLY A 134 -9.84 -6.07 5.11
N LYS A 135 -10.76 -7.03 4.98
CA LYS A 135 -10.44 -8.43 5.22
C LYS A 135 -9.48 -9.00 4.18
N ARG A 136 -9.67 -8.70 2.90
CA ARG A 136 -8.75 -9.11 1.83
C ARG A 136 -7.34 -8.53 2.06
N ALA A 137 -7.27 -7.25 2.44
CA ALA A 137 -5.99 -6.60 2.77
C ALA A 137 -5.30 -7.27 3.96
N THR A 138 -6.04 -7.53 5.04
CA THR A 138 -5.52 -8.23 6.23
C THR A 138 -5.02 -9.63 5.88
N ASP A 139 -5.78 -10.37 5.06
CA ASP A 139 -5.40 -11.72 4.63
C ASP A 139 -4.14 -11.72 3.74
N ALA A 140 -3.93 -10.65 2.99
CA ALA A 140 -2.70 -10.43 2.22
C ALA A 140 -1.53 -9.86 3.06
N GLY A 141 -1.70 -9.68 4.36
CA GLY A 141 -0.67 -9.21 5.30
C GLY A 141 -0.51 -7.70 5.34
N MET A 142 -1.45 -6.93 4.80
CA MET A 142 -1.46 -5.47 4.85
C MET A 142 -2.35 -4.97 6.00
N LYS A 143 -1.96 -3.84 6.59
CA LYS A 143 -2.73 -3.12 7.61
C LYS A 143 -3.74 -2.19 6.97
N VAL A 144 -4.77 -1.82 7.73
CA VAL A 144 -5.89 -1.03 7.22
C VAL A 144 -5.96 0.34 7.88
N TYR A 145 -6.14 1.35 7.06
CA TYR A 145 -6.41 2.73 7.41
C TYR A 145 -7.83 3.09 6.94
N ILE A 146 -8.74 3.36 7.86
CA ILE A 146 -10.13 3.71 7.55
C ILE A 146 -10.28 5.21 7.41
N ASP A 147 -10.92 5.63 6.33
CA ASP A 147 -11.21 7.03 6.00
C ASP A 147 -12.72 7.31 6.07
N PHE A 148 -13.17 7.98 7.12
CA PHE A 148 -14.55 8.41 7.24
C PHE A 148 -14.78 9.75 6.56
N HIS A 149 -15.66 9.78 5.53
CA HIS A 149 -16.09 11.03 4.93
C HIS A 149 -17.19 11.76 5.74
N TYR A 150 -17.93 11.06 6.61
CA TYR A 150 -19.12 11.55 7.30
C TYR A 150 -20.10 12.25 6.36
N SER A 151 -20.28 11.66 5.21
CA SER A 151 -21.13 12.04 4.10
C SER A 151 -21.71 10.78 3.48
N ASP A 152 -22.67 10.90 2.58
CA ASP A 152 -23.17 9.78 1.77
C ASP A 152 -22.42 9.61 0.44
N PHE A 153 -21.45 10.50 0.18
CA PHE A 153 -20.71 10.56 -1.07
C PHE A 153 -19.33 11.20 -0.83
N TRP A 154 -18.64 11.61 -1.90
CA TRP A 154 -17.37 12.32 -1.81
C TRP A 154 -17.43 13.51 -0.87
N ALA A 155 -16.48 13.61 0.03
CA ALA A 155 -16.20 14.81 0.81
C ALA A 155 -14.84 15.38 0.39
N ASP A 156 -14.80 16.67 0.08
CA ASP A 156 -13.61 17.44 -0.26
C ASP A 156 -13.74 18.86 0.32
N PRO A 157 -12.74 19.75 0.18
CA PRO A 157 -12.80 21.06 0.81
C PRO A 157 -14.02 21.91 0.47
N GLU A 158 -14.61 21.71 -0.70
CA GLU A 158 -15.78 22.45 -1.16
C GLU A 158 -17.11 21.74 -0.85
N LYS A 159 -17.05 20.45 -0.46
CA LYS A 159 -18.21 19.57 -0.29
C LYS A 159 -18.13 18.75 0.99
N GLN A 160 -18.45 19.34 2.08
CA GLN A 160 -18.48 18.71 3.41
C GLN A 160 -19.92 18.54 3.91
N TYR A 161 -20.78 17.95 3.07
CA TYR A 161 -22.20 17.81 3.41
C TYR A 161 -22.40 16.69 4.43
N ALA A 162 -23.36 16.91 5.36
CA ALA A 162 -23.78 15.85 6.26
C ALA A 162 -24.47 14.71 5.50
N PRO A 163 -24.41 13.47 6.00
CA PRO A 163 -25.30 12.42 5.52
C PRO A 163 -26.76 12.87 5.50
N LYS A 164 -27.54 12.41 4.53
CA LYS A 164 -28.99 12.73 4.45
C LYS A 164 -29.72 12.45 5.76
N ALA A 165 -29.36 11.36 6.43
CA ALA A 165 -29.92 11.00 7.72
C ALA A 165 -29.62 12.02 8.84
N TRP A 166 -28.61 12.87 8.67
CA TRP A 166 -28.17 13.86 9.66
C TRP A 166 -28.34 15.30 9.19
N SER A 167 -28.96 15.54 8.03
CA SER A 167 -29.11 16.88 7.42
C SER A 167 -29.78 17.89 8.37
N ASP A 168 -30.81 17.45 9.08
CA ASP A 168 -31.58 18.29 10.02
C ASP A 168 -31.04 18.25 11.46
N TYR A 169 -29.93 17.57 11.71
CA TYR A 169 -29.37 17.47 13.05
C TYR A 169 -28.73 18.77 13.51
N SER A 170 -29.03 19.16 14.75
CA SER A 170 -28.24 20.19 15.43
C SER A 170 -26.80 19.73 15.64
N LEU A 171 -25.87 20.65 15.90
CA LEU A 171 -24.49 20.32 16.24
C LEU A 171 -24.39 19.25 17.35
N ALA A 172 -25.25 19.33 18.37
CA ALA A 172 -25.26 18.34 19.43
C ALA A 172 -25.60 16.94 18.94
N TYR A 173 -26.61 16.79 18.10
CA TYR A 173 -26.95 15.48 17.49
C TYR A 173 -25.92 15.01 16.48
N LYS A 174 -25.28 15.91 15.72
CA LYS A 174 -24.17 15.55 14.82
C LYS A 174 -22.96 15.01 15.58
N LYS A 175 -22.67 15.55 16.76
CA LYS A 175 -21.62 15.03 17.65
C LYS A 175 -21.86 13.55 18.00
N ASP A 176 -23.08 13.27 18.48
CA ASP A 176 -23.45 11.91 18.85
C ASP A 176 -23.44 10.98 17.61
N ALA A 177 -23.87 11.48 16.45
CA ALA A 177 -23.88 10.72 15.21
C ALA A 177 -22.46 10.39 14.73
N VAL A 178 -21.53 11.35 14.75
CA VAL A 178 -20.12 11.14 14.41
C VAL A 178 -19.50 10.11 15.34
N TYR A 179 -19.68 10.25 16.66
CA TYR A 179 -19.17 9.30 17.64
C TYR A 179 -19.70 7.89 17.38
N ASN A 180 -21.03 7.74 17.31
CA ASN A 180 -21.66 6.43 17.17
C ASN A 180 -21.28 5.76 15.84
N PHE A 181 -21.31 6.50 14.72
CA PHE A 181 -20.96 5.95 13.42
C PHE A 181 -19.50 5.47 13.36
N THR A 182 -18.59 6.23 13.97
CA THR A 182 -17.17 5.82 14.09
C THR A 182 -17.06 4.57 14.95
N TYR A 183 -17.64 4.60 16.16
CA TYR A 183 -17.55 3.50 17.11
C TYR A 183 -18.14 2.20 16.55
N ASP A 184 -19.37 2.26 16.04
CA ASP A 184 -20.08 1.09 15.52
C ASP A 184 -19.35 0.50 14.29
N SER A 185 -18.93 1.36 13.35
CA SER A 185 -18.26 0.90 12.12
C SER A 185 -16.91 0.25 12.41
N ILE A 186 -16.07 0.85 13.25
CA ILE A 186 -14.77 0.26 13.58
C ILE A 186 -14.95 -1.02 14.40
N SER A 187 -15.90 -1.07 15.33
CA SER A 187 -16.20 -2.29 16.08
C SER A 187 -16.60 -3.43 15.13
N GLU A 188 -17.47 -3.16 14.14
CA GLU A 188 -17.85 -4.17 13.14
C GLU A 188 -16.67 -4.62 12.27
N LEU A 189 -15.74 -3.73 11.93
CA LEU A 189 -14.52 -4.08 11.17
C LEU A 189 -13.61 -4.99 11.99
N LEU A 190 -13.35 -4.65 13.24
CA LEU A 190 -12.53 -5.46 14.15
C LEU A 190 -13.17 -6.83 14.41
N ASP A 191 -14.48 -6.88 14.66
CA ASP A 191 -15.24 -8.13 14.84
C ASP A 191 -15.23 -9.02 13.58
N TYR A 192 -15.14 -8.40 12.39
CA TYR A 192 -15.01 -9.10 11.11
C TYR A 192 -13.57 -9.61 10.86
N GLY A 193 -12.60 -9.19 11.68
CA GLY A 193 -11.21 -9.62 11.60
C GLY A 193 -10.37 -8.77 10.65
N VAL A 194 -10.70 -7.47 10.53
CA VAL A 194 -9.90 -6.48 9.81
C VAL A 194 -8.83 -5.91 10.74
N ASP A 195 -7.58 -5.85 10.29
CA ASP A 195 -6.45 -5.28 11.03
C ASP A 195 -6.40 -3.75 10.86
N VAL A 196 -7.27 -3.06 11.60
CA VAL A 196 -7.36 -1.59 11.57
C VAL A 196 -6.30 -0.98 12.46
N GLU A 197 -5.41 -0.18 11.89
CA GLU A 197 -4.31 0.49 12.61
C GLU A 197 -4.47 2.01 12.68
N MET A 198 -5.25 2.60 11.77
CA MET A 198 -5.49 4.04 11.73
C MET A 198 -6.95 4.36 11.37
N VAL A 199 -7.46 5.44 11.94
CA VAL A 199 -8.81 5.95 11.67
C VAL A 199 -8.74 7.44 11.37
N GLN A 200 -9.18 7.81 10.17
CA GLN A 200 -9.29 9.20 9.71
C GLN A 200 -10.67 9.76 10.04
N ILE A 201 -10.68 10.89 10.71
CA ILE A 201 -11.89 11.58 11.13
C ILE A 201 -12.18 12.74 10.17
N GLY A 202 -12.90 12.44 9.10
CA GLY A 202 -13.22 13.36 8.01
C GLY A 202 -12.14 13.40 6.93
N ASN A 203 -12.55 13.60 5.67
CA ASN A 203 -11.67 13.72 4.51
C ASN A 203 -11.51 15.18 4.10
N GLU A 204 -10.26 15.65 3.92
CA GLU A 204 -9.90 17.00 3.47
C GLU A 204 -10.74 18.11 4.12
N THR A 205 -10.88 18.03 5.43
CA THR A 205 -11.84 18.82 6.19
C THR A 205 -11.57 20.31 6.20
N ASN A 206 -10.39 20.75 5.88
CA ASN A 206 -9.91 22.15 5.84
C ASN A 206 -10.61 23.10 6.86
N GLY A 207 -11.80 23.57 6.59
CA GLY A 207 -12.57 24.43 7.50
C GLY A 207 -14.02 23.96 7.70
N SER A 208 -14.38 22.74 7.26
CA SER A 208 -15.74 22.21 7.41
C SER A 208 -15.72 20.70 7.55
N MET A 209 -16.80 20.18 8.18
CA MET A 209 -17.03 18.73 8.34
C MET A 209 -18.51 18.49 8.60
N CYS A 210 -19.11 17.51 7.92
CA CYS A 210 -20.48 17.07 8.18
C CYS A 210 -21.51 18.22 8.12
N GLY A 211 -21.36 19.15 7.17
CA GLY A 211 -22.21 20.33 7.00
C GLY A 211 -22.08 21.38 8.11
N VAL A 212 -20.96 21.37 8.84
CA VAL A 212 -20.62 22.39 9.85
C VAL A 212 -19.34 23.09 9.41
N GLY A 213 -19.29 24.41 9.54
CA GLY A 213 -18.18 25.22 9.05
C GLY A 213 -18.33 25.59 7.58
N GLY A 214 -17.26 25.91 6.93
CA GLY A 214 -17.19 26.21 5.51
C GLY A 214 -16.24 27.34 5.16
N LEU A 215 -16.29 27.76 3.88
CA LEU A 215 -15.53 28.88 3.36
C LEU A 215 -16.44 30.12 3.38
N TYR A 216 -16.09 31.12 4.20
CA TYR A 216 -16.78 32.40 4.28
C TYR A 216 -15.89 33.53 3.79
N ASP A 217 -16.34 34.28 2.77
CA ASP A 217 -15.56 35.37 2.15
C ASP A 217 -14.13 35.00 1.75
N GLY A 218 -13.94 33.76 1.26
CA GLY A 218 -12.62 33.27 0.88
C GLY A 218 -11.75 32.81 2.07
N VAL A 219 -12.34 32.62 3.23
CA VAL A 219 -11.64 32.23 4.46
C VAL A 219 -12.22 30.95 5.00
N TRP A 220 -11.37 29.95 5.29
CA TRP A 220 -11.78 28.71 5.95
C TRP A 220 -12.09 28.96 7.43
N ASP A 221 -13.17 28.34 7.91
CA ASP A 221 -13.58 28.39 9.32
C ASP A 221 -13.34 27.03 10.02
N LEU A 222 -12.16 26.86 10.59
CA LEU A 222 -11.91 25.75 11.51
C LEU A 222 -12.37 26.16 12.93
N SER A 223 -13.66 26.43 13.04
CA SER A 223 -14.29 26.90 14.27
C SER A 223 -14.44 25.80 15.33
N SER A 224 -14.89 26.21 16.49
CA SER A 224 -15.20 25.29 17.59
C SER A 224 -16.22 24.21 17.23
N GLY A 225 -17.13 24.47 16.28
CA GLY A 225 -18.10 23.49 15.79
C GLY A 225 -17.44 22.32 15.07
N VAL A 226 -16.56 22.63 14.11
CA VAL A 226 -15.81 21.62 13.35
C VAL A 226 -14.86 20.84 14.26
N ALA A 227 -14.06 21.56 15.07
CA ALA A 227 -13.14 20.94 16.03
C ALA A 227 -13.87 20.01 17.02
N THR A 228 -15.09 20.37 17.41
CA THR A 228 -15.91 19.52 18.28
C THR A 228 -16.33 18.22 17.59
N LEU A 229 -16.68 18.24 16.30
CA LEU A 229 -16.99 17.00 15.56
C LEU A 229 -15.76 16.11 15.42
N MET A 230 -14.59 16.69 15.06
CA MET A 230 -13.34 15.97 15.01
C MET A 230 -13.01 15.29 16.34
N GLN A 231 -13.17 16.02 17.45
CA GLN A 231 -12.93 15.48 18.80
C GLN A 231 -13.86 14.31 19.14
N GLN A 232 -15.11 14.31 18.65
CA GLN A 232 -16.03 13.18 18.91
C GLN A 232 -15.61 11.91 18.17
N GLY A 233 -15.16 12.02 16.93
CA GLY A 233 -14.56 10.89 16.21
C GLY A 233 -13.31 10.36 16.92
N CYS A 234 -12.43 11.26 17.40
CA CYS A 234 -11.25 10.87 18.18
C CYS A 234 -11.64 10.14 19.48
N TYR A 235 -12.64 10.61 20.22
CA TYR A 235 -13.12 9.92 21.43
C TYR A 235 -13.66 8.51 21.12
N ALA A 236 -14.38 8.34 20.01
CA ALA A 236 -14.83 7.01 19.60
C ALA A 236 -13.65 6.04 19.40
N VAL A 237 -12.57 6.50 18.78
CA VAL A 237 -11.36 5.69 18.59
C VAL A 237 -10.68 5.36 19.92
N ASP A 238 -10.60 6.31 20.86
CA ASP A 238 -10.03 6.08 22.19
C ASP A 238 -10.84 5.03 22.98
N ASP A 239 -12.17 5.11 22.89
CA ASP A 239 -13.07 4.16 23.57
C ASP A 239 -12.96 2.76 22.94
N ILE A 240 -12.84 2.65 21.60
CA ILE A 240 -12.60 1.37 20.92
C ILE A 240 -11.23 0.81 21.29
N ASN A 241 -10.16 1.62 21.27
CA ASN A 241 -8.84 1.20 21.70
C ASN A 241 -8.88 0.60 23.11
N THR A 242 -9.67 1.21 24.00
CA THR A 242 -9.88 0.69 25.35
C THR A 242 -10.67 -0.62 25.36
N ALA A 243 -11.75 -0.70 24.57
CA ALA A 243 -12.67 -1.85 24.57
C ALA A 243 -12.04 -3.10 23.94
N TYR A 244 -11.27 -2.93 22.86
CA TYR A 244 -10.67 -4.03 22.09
C TYR A 244 -9.20 -4.26 22.43
N GLY A 245 -8.56 -3.39 23.23
CA GLY A 245 -7.15 -3.49 23.57
C GLY A 245 -6.21 -3.17 22.40
N THR A 246 -6.67 -2.33 21.47
CA THR A 246 -5.91 -1.85 20.31
C THR A 246 -5.19 -0.53 20.58
N SER A 247 -4.44 -0.02 19.62
CA SER A 247 -3.72 1.25 19.70
C SER A 247 -3.80 2.02 18.37
N MET A 248 -4.97 2.00 17.74
CA MET A 248 -5.22 2.70 16.49
C MET A 248 -4.92 4.19 16.61
N LEU A 249 -4.28 4.75 15.60
CA LEU A 249 -3.95 6.17 15.54
C LEU A 249 -5.15 6.98 15.01
N LYS A 250 -5.40 8.12 15.65
CA LYS A 250 -6.41 9.10 15.25
C LYS A 250 -5.80 10.06 14.25
N VAL A 251 -6.37 10.14 13.04
CA VAL A 251 -5.85 10.93 11.93
C VAL A 251 -6.80 12.06 11.59
N LEU A 252 -6.28 13.28 11.41
CA LEU A 252 -7.01 14.40 10.82
C LEU A 252 -6.37 14.78 9.49
N HIS A 253 -7.20 14.95 8.46
CA HIS A 253 -6.77 15.08 7.08
C HIS A 253 -7.19 16.42 6.48
N PHE A 254 -6.22 17.09 5.85
CA PHE A 254 -6.35 18.40 5.21
C PHE A 254 -5.68 18.38 3.84
N THR A 255 -6.05 19.33 2.99
CA THR A 255 -5.27 19.67 1.78
C THR A 255 -4.73 21.10 1.90
N ASP A 256 -4.13 21.66 0.83
CA ASP A 256 -3.50 22.99 0.83
C ASP A 256 -2.36 23.14 1.87
N LEU A 257 -1.62 22.08 2.11
CA LEU A 257 -0.58 22.02 3.14
C LEU A 257 0.37 23.23 3.09
N LEU A 258 0.88 23.57 1.90
CA LEU A 258 1.90 24.61 1.76
C LEU A 258 1.38 26.02 2.03
N SER A 259 0.08 26.23 1.84
CA SER A 259 -0.56 27.53 2.09
C SER A 259 -1.12 27.64 3.49
N ASN A 260 -1.75 26.57 4.00
CA ASN A 260 -2.59 26.63 5.20
C ASN A 260 -2.27 25.57 6.26
N GLY A 261 -1.41 24.56 5.98
CA GLY A 261 -1.19 23.42 6.87
C GLY A 261 -0.75 23.79 8.29
N GLU A 262 0.19 24.73 8.45
CA GLU A 262 0.62 25.19 9.78
C GLU A 262 -0.53 25.92 10.52
N TRP A 263 -1.40 26.63 9.79
CA TRP A 263 -2.56 27.28 10.36
C TRP A 263 -3.62 26.25 10.83
N TYR A 264 -3.88 25.20 10.07
CA TYR A 264 -4.77 24.11 10.51
C TYR A 264 -4.25 23.48 11.80
N ALA A 265 -2.98 23.11 11.84
CA ALA A 265 -2.35 22.53 13.03
C ALA A 265 -2.42 23.47 14.25
N GLN A 266 -2.22 24.79 14.04
CA GLN A 266 -2.38 25.80 15.08
C GLN A 266 -3.82 25.87 15.61
N CYS A 267 -4.82 25.85 14.72
CA CYS A 267 -6.21 25.88 15.10
C CYS A 267 -6.61 24.64 15.92
N LEU A 268 -6.23 23.46 15.48
CA LEU A 268 -6.47 22.21 16.20
C LEU A 268 -5.84 22.23 17.60
N ASN A 269 -4.60 22.70 17.69
CA ASN A 269 -3.92 22.85 18.99
C ASN A 269 -4.61 23.87 19.89
N THR A 270 -5.07 24.99 19.34
CA THR A 270 -5.80 26.02 20.08
C THR A 270 -7.16 25.54 20.59
N GLN A 271 -7.86 24.74 19.79
CA GLN A 271 -9.14 24.12 20.13
C GLN A 271 -8.98 22.90 21.06
N GLY A 272 -7.74 22.41 21.26
CA GLY A 272 -7.44 21.29 22.13
C GLY A 272 -7.93 19.94 21.57
N VAL A 273 -7.96 19.77 20.25
CA VAL A 273 -8.34 18.49 19.63
C VAL A 273 -7.25 17.46 19.89
N ASP A 274 -7.64 16.33 20.47
CA ASP A 274 -6.74 15.22 20.76
C ASP A 274 -6.68 14.22 19.61
N TYR A 275 -5.65 14.38 18.75
CA TYR A 275 -5.36 13.52 17.61
C TYR A 275 -3.88 13.15 17.59
N ASP A 276 -3.52 12.12 16.83
CA ASP A 276 -2.15 11.60 16.79
C ASP A 276 -1.40 12.03 15.52
N VAL A 277 -2.08 12.05 14.37
CA VAL A 277 -1.47 12.23 13.06
C VAL A 277 -2.11 13.40 12.31
N PHE A 278 -1.28 14.33 11.87
CA PHE A 278 -1.65 15.34 10.88
C PHE A 278 -1.37 14.80 9.49
N ALA A 279 -2.42 14.56 8.69
CA ALA A 279 -2.32 14.04 7.34
C ALA A 279 -2.67 15.09 6.30
N THR A 280 -2.12 14.96 5.09
CA THR A 280 -2.38 15.87 3.99
C THR A 280 -2.48 15.16 2.65
N SER A 281 -3.31 15.70 1.74
CA SER A 281 -3.19 15.42 0.32
C SER A 281 -2.04 16.23 -0.27
N PHE A 282 -1.17 15.58 -1.03
CA PHE A 282 -0.09 16.24 -1.73
C PHE A 282 0.14 15.62 -3.11
N TYR A 283 -0.30 16.33 -4.12
CA TYR A 283 -0.13 15.94 -5.52
C TYR A 283 0.97 16.82 -6.15
N PRO A 284 2.16 16.26 -6.49
CA PRO A 284 3.30 17.04 -6.97
C PRO A 284 2.97 17.94 -8.17
N MET A 285 2.07 17.50 -9.06
CA MET A 285 1.67 18.28 -10.24
C MET A 285 0.81 19.51 -9.91
N TRP A 286 0.20 19.58 -8.73
CA TRP A 286 -0.70 20.69 -8.37
C TRP A 286 -0.20 21.53 -7.19
N HIS A 287 0.44 20.89 -6.19
CA HIS A 287 0.66 21.51 -4.88
C HIS A 287 2.05 22.09 -4.66
N GLY A 288 3.07 21.66 -5.42
CA GLY A 288 4.40 22.25 -5.32
C GLY A 288 5.54 21.25 -5.12
N SER A 289 6.65 21.71 -4.56
CA SER A 289 7.85 20.89 -4.44
C SER A 289 7.80 19.94 -3.23
N THR A 290 8.42 18.77 -3.38
CA THR A 290 8.61 17.81 -2.27
C THR A 290 9.55 18.34 -1.18
N SER A 291 10.39 19.35 -1.50
CA SER A 291 11.21 20.06 -0.50
C SER A 291 10.37 20.92 0.43
N ASP A 292 9.37 21.62 -0.12
CA ASP A 292 8.44 22.42 0.69
C ASP A 292 7.52 21.53 1.51
N LEU A 293 7.07 20.39 0.93
CA LEU A 293 6.35 19.35 1.66
C LEU A 293 7.14 18.90 2.91
N ALA A 294 8.41 18.50 2.72
CA ALA A 294 9.27 18.05 3.81
C ALA A 294 9.44 19.11 4.91
N THR A 295 9.63 20.37 4.50
CA THR A 295 9.81 21.50 5.41
C THR A 295 8.55 21.75 6.23
N THR A 296 7.39 21.82 5.58
CA THR A 296 6.12 22.12 6.26
C THR A 296 5.71 20.97 7.21
N LEU A 297 5.84 19.72 6.78
CA LEU A 297 5.58 18.56 7.65
C LEU A 297 6.51 18.55 8.86
N THR A 298 7.81 18.86 8.68
CA THR A 298 8.76 18.92 9.78
C THR A 298 8.41 20.03 10.77
N ASN A 299 7.97 21.20 10.30
CA ASN A 299 7.53 22.32 11.14
C ASN A 299 6.30 21.94 11.96
N ILE A 300 5.30 21.32 11.34
CA ILE A 300 4.08 20.86 12.03
C ILE A 300 4.44 19.83 13.09
N ALA A 301 5.20 18.80 12.73
CA ALA A 301 5.60 17.74 13.64
C ALA A 301 6.35 18.30 14.88
N LYS A 302 7.30 19.21 14.64
CA LYS A 302 8.13 19.83 15.68
C LYS A 302 7.34 20.77 16.58
N THR A 303 6.45 21.59 15.99
CA THR A 303 5.76 22.66 16.73
C THR A 303 4.61 22.11 17.57
N TYR A 304 3.88 21.12 17.04
CA TYR A 304 2.67 20.61 17.67
C TYR A 304 2.82 19.20 18.24
N ASN A 305 4.02 18.61 18.12
CA ASN A 305 4.32 17.24 18.60
C ASN A 305 3.32 16.21 18.04
N LYS A 306 3.07 16.29 16.73
CA LYS A 306 2.18 15.38 16.01
C LYS A 306 2.94 14.58 14.96
N LYS A 307 2.60 13.31 14.80
CA LYS A 307 3.05 12.52 13.65
C LYS A 307 2.48 13.13 12.38
N VAL A 308 3.16 12.93 11.24
CA VAL A 308 2.76 13.51 9.95
C VAL A 308 2.84 12.46 8.85
N MET A 309 1.96 12.57 7.86
CA MET A 309 1.98 11.71 6.67
C MET A 309 1.30 12.37 5.48
N VAL A 310 1.50 11.79 4.30
CA VAL A 310 0.71 12.11 3.10
C VAL A 310 -0.38 11.05 2.95
N ALA A 311 -1.64 11.44 3.13
CA ALA A 311 -2.79 10.55 3.00
C ALA A 311 -3.17 10.29 1.55
N GLU A 312 -2.84 11.22 0.64
CA GLU A 312 -3.13 11.09 -0.78
C GLU A 312 -2.02 11.70 -1.62
N THR A 313 -1.56 10.92 -2.61
CA THR A 313 -0.69 11.39 -3.69
C THR A 313 -0.93 10.56 -4.94
N ALA A 314 -0.68 11.13 -6.11
CA ALA A 314 -0.61 10.42 -7.38
C ALA A 314 0.21 11.24 -8.38
N TYR A 315 0.53 10.64 -9.53
CA TYR A 315 1.17 11.33 -10.66
C TYR A 315 0.82 10.63 -11.99
N PRO A 316 0.56 11.36 -13.08
CA PRO A 316 0.18 10.74 -14.35
C PRO A 316 1.37 10.02 -15.00
N TYR A 317 1.11 8.83 -15.55
CA TYR A 317 2.09 8.12 -16.39
C TYR A 317 1.91 8.39 -17.89
N THR A 318 0.75 8.95 -18.27
CA THR A 318 0.41 9.31 -19.65
C THR A 318 -0.62 10.44 -19.67
N TYR A 319 -0.82 11.10 -20.80
CA TYR A 319 -1.97 11.99 -21.05
C TYR A 319 -3.10 11.28 -21.81
N THR A 320 -2.88 10.03 -22.21
CA THR A 320 -3.87 9.27 -22.96
C THR A 320 -5.02 8.87 -22.03
N ASN A 321 -6.23 9.13 -22.46
CA ASN A 321 -7.44 8.69 -21.81
C ASN A 321 -7.79 7.27 -22.27
N ALA A 322 -8.09 6.35 -21.37
CA ALA A 322 -8.38 4.95 -21.69
C ALA A 322 -9.87 4.64 -21.83
N ASP A 323 -10.75 5.55 -21.41
CA ASP A 323 -12.20 5.37 -21.51
C ASP A 323 -12.94 6.62 -22.05
N SER A 324 -14.23 6.74 -21.80
CA SER A 324 -15.05 7.86 -22.32
C SER A 324 -15.07 9.08 -21.40
N GLU A 325 -14.56 8.96 -20.15
CA GLU A 325 -14.50 10.05 -19.20
C GLU A 325 -13.20 10.84 -19.36
N GLY A 326 -13.27 12.14 -19.21
CA GLY A 326 -12.09 13.01 -19.35
C GLY A 326 -11.19 12.98 -18.13
N ASN A 327 -9.90 12.77 -18.34
CA ASN A 327 -8.92 12.77 -17.25
C ASN A 327 -8.71 14.14 -16.60
N ASN A 328 -8.59 14.18 -15.27
CA ASN A 328 -8.25 15.38 -14.50
C ASN A 328 -6.90 15.99 -14.96
N VAL A 329 -5.96 15.16 -15.39
CA VAL A 329 -4.68 15.56 -15.98
C VAL A 329 -4.61 15.09 -17.43
N GLY A 330 -5.36 15.72 -18.33
CA GLY A 330 -5.38 15.39 -19.76
C GLY A 330 -4.25 16.04 -20.57
N SER A 331 -3.49 16.98 -20.00
CA SER A 331 -2.39 17.67 -20.68
C SER A 331 -1.48 18.41 -19.67
N ALA A 332 -0.33 18.88 -20.13
CA ALA A 332 0.56 19.70 -19.30
C ALA A 332 -0.10 20.99 -18.77
N SER A 333 -1.14 21.50 -19.44
CA SER A 333 -1.86 22.70 -18.96
C SER A 333 -2.79 22.42 -17.78
N SER A 334 -3.06 21.15 -17.47
CA SER A 334 -3.81 20.73 -16.28
C SER A 334 -2.93 20.64 -15.03
N MET A 335 -1.63 20.91 -15.16
CA MET A 335 -0.66 20.84 -14.06
C MET A 335 -0.10 22.24 -13.78
N ASN A 336 0.11 22.55 -12.51
CA ASN A 336 0.79 23.76 -12.07
C ASN A 336 2.32 23.59 -12.07
N TYR A 337 2.79 22.34 -11.90
CA TYR A 337 4.19 21.95 -11.80
C TYR A 337 4.47 20.75 -12.70
N THR A 338 5.59 20.77 -13.40
CA THR A 338 6.01 19.74 -14.37
C THR A 338 7.43 19.28 -14.07
N ASP A 339 7.73 19.05 -12.80
CA ASP A 339 9.06 18.68 -12.33
C ASP A 339 9.45 17.25 -12.72
N TYR A 340 8.47 16.42 -13.09
CA TYR A 340 8.65 15.06 -13.55
C TYR A 340 8.04 14.88 -14.94
N ASP A 341 8.63 14.00 -15.74
CA ASP A 341 8.05 13.60 -17.02
C ASP A 341 6.74 12.84 -16.81
N VAL A 342 5.74 13.06 -17.67
CA VAL A 342 4.53 12.24 -17.70
C VAL A 342 4.87 10.92 -18.39
N SER A 343 5.29 9.97 -17.59
CA SER A 343 5.74 8.63 -17.98
C SER A 343 5.74 7.70 -16.76
N VAL A 344 5.81 6.39 -16.96
CA VAL A 344 5.94 5.40 -15.88
C VAL A 344 7.16 5.69 -15.00
N SER A 345 8.28 6.12 -15.60
CA SER A 345 9.49 6.49 -14.84
C SER A 345 9.31 7.78 -14.06
N GLY A 346 8.66 8.80 -14.63
CA GLY A 346 8.40 10.05 -13.94
C GLY A 346 7.38 9.88 -12.81
N GLN A 347 6.35 9.06 -13.01
CA GLN A 347 5.41 8.64 -11.95
C GLN A 347 6.16 7.96 -10.78
N ALA A 348 7.05 7.02 -11.08
CA ALA A 348 7.86 6.34 -10.07
C ALA A 348 8.75 7.34 -9.30
N GLN A 349 9.38 8.28 -10.01
CA GLN A 349 10.24 9.29 -9.39
C GLN A 349 9.46 10.27 -8.52
N ALA A 350 8.27 10.71 -8.97
CA ALA A 350 7.37 11.58 -8.21
C ALA A 350 6.96 10.91 -6.89
N LEU A 351 6.48 9.67 -6.97
CA LEU A 351 6.08 8.88 -5.80
C LEU A 351 7.26 8.66 -4.83
N ARG A 352 8.41 8.23 -5.35
CA ARG A 352 9.63 8.05 -4.53
C ARG A 352 10.00 9.34 -3.78
N ASN A 353 9.88 10.50 -4.42
CA ASN A 353 10.26 11.77 -3.81
C ASN A 353 9.25 12.25 -2.76
N VAL A 354 7.96 11.91 -2.89
CA VAL A 354 6.97 12.11 -1.82
C VAL A 354 7.32 11.26 -0.60
N PHE A 355 7.64 9.98 -0.78
CA PHE A 355 8.11 9.13 0.31
C PHE A 355 9.38 9.68 0.98
N ALA A 356 10.34 10.15 0.19
CA ALA A 356 11.57 10.72 0.72
C ALA A 356 11.33 12.02 1.52
N ALA A 357 10.37 12.84 1.09
CA ALA A 357 9.99 14.05 1.82
C ALA A 357 9.43 13.71 3.21
N VAL A 358 8.51 12.74 3.29
CA VAL A 358 7.96 12.31 4.59
C VAL A 358 9.04 11.62 5.44
N ALA A 359 9.84 10.74 4.85
CA ALA A 359 10.94 10.07 5.56
C ALA A 359 11.95 11.05 6.15
N SER A 360 12.20 12.18 5.46
CA SER A 360 13.16 13.19 5.93
C SER A 360 12.77 13.87 7.25
N VAL A 361 11.48 13.86 7.62
CA VAL A 361 10.99 14.33 8.92
C VAL A 361 11.69 13.55 10.05
N ASN A 362 11.93 12.26 9.82
CA ASN A 362 12.57 11.37 10.80
C ASN A 362 14.05 11.70 11.07
N ASN A 363 14.70 12.49 10.20
CA ASN A 363 16.04 13.03 10.46
C ASN A 363 16.03 14.06 11.61
N THR A 364 14.88 14.70 11.85
CA THR A 364 14.70 15.70 12.90
C THR A 364 13.97 15.12 14.11
N LEU A 365 12.94 14.32 13.86
CA LEU A 365 12.05 13.72 14.85
C LEU A 365 11.81 12.25 14.48
N SER A 366 12.63 11.35 15.04
CA SER A 366 12.54 9.91 14.75
C SER A 366 11.13 9.36 15.01
N GLY A 367 10.54 8.68 14.02
CA GLY A 367 9.22 8.07 14.10
C GLY A 367 8.02 9.03 13.91
N TYR A 368 8.27 10.28 13.51
CA TYR A 368 7.19 11.25 13.28
C TYR A 368 6.72 11.30 11.82
N GLY A 369 7.58 11.06 10.85
CA GLY A 369 7.20 10.90 9.44
C GLY A 369 6.77 9.46 9.19
N LEU A 370 5.47 9.22 9.07
CA LEU A 370 4.92 7.86 9.01
C LEU A 370 5.02 7.23 7.61
N GLY A 371 4.79 7.99 6.53
CA GLY A 371 4.78 7.49 5.17
C GLY A 371 3.74 8.17 4.29
N ALA A 372 3.36 7.51 3.20
CA ALA A 372 2.40 8.06 2.25
C ALA A 372 1.49 6.98 1.65
N PHE A 373 0.34 7.43 1.12
CA PHE A 373 -0.63 6.61 0.40
C PHE A 373 -0.78 7.10 -1.04
N TYR A 374 -0.65 6.19 -1.99
CA TYR A 374 -0.99 6.45 -3.39
C TYR A 374 -2.49 6.33 -3.56
N TRP A 375 -3.14 7.35 -4.12
CA TRP A 375 -4.58 7.39 -4.27
C TRP A 375 -5.02 6.73 -5.57
N ALA A 376 -5.94 5.77 -5.45
CA ALA A 376 -6.60 5.05 -6.53
C ALA A 376 -5.64 4.44 -7.58
N PRO A 377 -4.65 3.63 -7.16
CA PRO A 377 -3.72 3.00 -8.11
C PRO A 377 -4.40 2.02 -9.05
N GLU A 378 -5.56 1.50 -8.66
CA GLU A 378 -6.34 0.48 -9.34
C GLU A 378 -7.40 1.01 -10.29
N TRP A 379 -7.70 2.30 -10.28
CA TRP A 379 -8.86 2.87 -10.98
C TRP A 379 -8.63 3.03 -12.48
N ILE A 380 -8.40 1.92 -13.15
CA ILE A 380 -8.22 1.81 -14.61
C ILE A 380 -9.50 2.16 -15.35
N GLY A 381 -9.38 2.54 -16.61
CA GLY A 381 -10.53 2.81 -17.49
C GLY A 381 -11.47 1.62 -17.61
N VAL A 382 -12.77 1.87 -17.58
CA VAL A 382 -13.79 0.83 -17.71
C VAL A 382 -14.56 1.06 -19.00
N ASP A 383 -14.67 0.01 -19.84
CA ASP A 383 -15.45 0.09 -21.10
C ASP A 383 -16.91 0.42 -20.80
N SER A 384 -17.41 1.49 -21.41
CA SER A 384 -18.79 1.94 -21.29
C SER A 384 -19.83 0.90 -21.75
N SER A 385 -19.43 -0.11 -22.52
CA SER A 385 -20.30 -1.20 -22.98
C SER A 385 -20.64 -2.20 -21.88
N THR A 386 -19.80 -2.34 -20.86
CA THR A 386 -20.01 -3.21 -19.70
C THR A 386 -20.75 -2.53 -18.56
N SER A 387 -21.04 -1.26 -18.71
CA SER A 387 -21.61 -0.35 -17.71
C SER A 387 -23.07 -0.65 -17.36
N GLY A 388 -23.42 -1.87 -17.31
CA GLY A 388 -24.82 -2.25 -17.28
C GLY A 388 -25.51 -2.07 -15.97
N THR A 389 -24.92 -1.76 -14.80
CA THR A 389 -25.87 -1.74 -13.67
C THR A 389 -25.37 -1.20 -12.33
N TYR A 390 -24.13 -1.27 -11.97
CA TYR A 390 -23.72 -0.89 -10.61
C TYR A 390 -22.40 -0.14 -10.63
N GLY A 391 -22.46 1.18 -10.52
CA GLY A 391 -21.30 1.95 -10.15
C GLY A 391 -20.38 2.43 -11.27
N SER A 392 -20.82 2.40 -12.52
CA SER A 392 -20.02 2.95 -13.63
C SER A 392 -20.11 4.47 -13.80
N GLY A 393 -21.00 5.13 -13.11
CA GLY A 393 -21.10 6.60 -13.08
C GLY A 393 -20.26 7.24 -12.00
N TRP A 394 -19.12 6.66 -11.68
CA TRP A 394 -18.26 7.05 -10.57
C TRP A 394 -16.98 7.76 -11.01
N ALA A 395 -16.92 8.02 -12.28
CA ALA A 395 -15.83 8.68 -12.92
C ALA A 395 -15.52 10.04 -12.39
N SER A 396 -16.49 10.75 -12.00
CA SER A 396 -16.21 12.03 -11.45
C SER A 396 -16.21 11.94 -9.95
N SER A 397 -15.04 11.87 -9.37
CA SER A 397 -14.78 12.52 -8.09
C SER A 397 -15.29 13.96 -8.14
N SER A 398 -15.66 14.43 -9.34
CA SER A 398 -16.15 15.76 -9.54
C SER A 398 -17.55 15.88 -8.95
N SER A 399 -17.56 16.60 -8.10
CA SER A 399 -18.26 17.76 -7.65
C SER A 399 -19.63 18.06 -8.26
N GLY A 400 -19.81 17.94 -9.51
CA GLY A 400 -21.05 18.30 -10.18
C GLY A 400 -22.23 17.43 -9.76
N ASN A 401 -22.02 16.20 -9.42
CA ASN A 401 -23.09 15.25 -9.14
C ASN A 401 -23.56 15.23 -7.68
N TYR A 402 -22.78 15.74 -6.74
CA TYR A 402 -23.17 15.71 -5.33
C TYR A 402 -24.31 16.70 -5.01
N GLU A 403 -24.31 17.89 -5.57
CA GLU A 403 -25.44 18.83 -5.44
C GLU A 403 -26.74 18.20 -5.95
N LEU A 404 -26.63 17.35 -6.96
CA LEU A 404 -27.74 16.61 -7.54
C LEU A 404 -28.27 15.51 -6.63
N LEU A 405 -27.50 15.01 -5.66
CA LEU A 405 -27.92 13.98 -4.68
C LEU A 405 -28.93 14.50 -3.67
N TYR A 406 -28.91 15.78 -3.36
CA TYR A 406 -29.87 16.40 -2.44
C TYR A 406 -31.14 16.90 -3.15
N GLU A 407 -31.10 17.03 -4.48
CA GLU A 407 -32.28 17.41 -5.26
C GLU A 407 -33.02 16.16 -5.72
N SER A 408 -34.23 15.95 -5.25
CA SER A 408 -35.10 14.78 -5.49
C SER A 408 -35.48 14.51 -6.96
N SER A 409 -34.94 15.25 -7.92
CA SER A 409 -35.30 15.20 -9.33
C SER A 409 -34.22 14.62 -10.23
N VAL A 410 -33.05 14.23 -9.72
CA VAL A 410 -31.93 13.82 -10.55
C VAL A 410 -31.75 12.31 -10.58
N ASN A 411 -31.64 11.83 -11.80
CA ASN A 411 -31.35 10.45 -12.11
C ASN A 411 -29.84 10.24 -11.96
N TYR A 412 -29.39 9.75 -10.82
CA TYR A 412 -27.98 9.52 -10.44
C TYR A 412 -27.20 8.59 -11.37
N TYR A 413 -27.87 8.00 -12.32
CA TYR A 413 -27.30 7.22 -13.38
C TYR A 413 -27.28 8.07 -14.64
N SER A 414 -26.50 9.14 -14.60
CA SER A 414 -26.13 9.80 -15.84
C SER A 414 -25.47 8.75 -16.73
N THR A 415 -26.07 8.52 -17.88
CA THR A 415 -25.49 7.64 -18.88
C THR A 415 -24.24 8.26 -19.53
N THR A 416 -23.83 9.44 -19.05
CA THR A 416 -22.73 10.23 -19.57
C THR A 416 -21.50 10.19 -18.69
N ASP A 417 -21.63 9.88 -17.39
CA ASP A 417 -20.49 9.84 -16.46
C ASP A 417 -20.08 8.38 -16.26
N ARG A 418 -19.42 7.83 -17.25
CA ARG A 418 -18.99 6.44 -17.29
C ARG A 418 -17.50 6.38 -17.50
N GLY A 419 -16.78 5.90 -16.54
CA GLY A 419 -15.37 5.70 -16.63
C GLY A 419 -14.58 6.32 -15.48
N SER A 420 -13.28 6.42 -15.63
CA SER A 420 -12.35 6.94 -14.63
C SER A 420 -11.76 8.27 -15.10
N SER A 421 -11.97 9.33 -14.35
CA SER A 421 -11.23 10.58 -14.56
C SER A 421 -9.77 10.50 -14.09
N TRP A 422 -9.35 9.30 -13.63
CA TRP A 422 -8.06 9.02 -12.99
C TRP A 422 -7.26 7.92 -13.68
N ASP A 423 -7.76 7.33 -14.76
CA ASP A 423 -7.21 6.15 -15.41
C ASP A 423 -5.75 6.30 -15.88
N ASN A 424 -5.29 7.52 -16.08
CA ASN A 424 -3.94 7.84 -16.47
C ASN A 424 -2.98 8.10 -15.28
N MET A 425 -3.48 7.97 -14.05
CA MET A 425 -2.70 8.10 -12.82
C MET A 425 -2.61 6.79 -12.03
N THR A 426 -3.14 5.70 -12.56
CA THR A 426 -3.07 4.35 -11.94
C THR A 426 -1.64 3.80 -11.91
N LEU A 427 -1.42 2.75 -11.10
CA LEU A 427 -0.17 1.97 -11.10
C LEU A 427 -0.29 0.68 -11.90
N PHE A 428 -1.41 0.52 -12.58
CA PHE A 428 -1.69 -0.50 -13.58
C PHE A 428 -1.97 0.18 -14.92
N ASP A 429 -1.66 -0.49 -16.02
CA ASP A 429 -2.03 0.01 -17.35
C ASP A 429 -3.53 -0.17 -17.62
N SER A 430 -4.01 0.31 -18.77
CA SER A 430 -5.43 0.23 -19.13
C SER A 430 -5.97 -1.20 -19.26
N ASN A 431 -5.12 -2.21 -19.27
CA ASN A 431 -5.51 -3.62 -19.31
C ASN A 431 -5.46 -4.28 -17.92
N GLY A 432 -5.07 -3.54 -16.88
CA GLY A 432 -4.91 -4.04 -15.53
C GLY A 432 -3.56 -4.68 -15.25
N GLN A 433 -2.59 -4.59 -16.17
CA GLN A 433 -1.24 -5.10 -15.92
C GLN A 433 -0.44 -4.11 -15.07
N ALA A 434 0.17 -4.61 -13.98
CA ALA A 434 1.03 -3.81 -13.11
C ALA A 434 2.17 -3.15 -13.89
N MET A 435 2.36 -1.85 -13.68
CA MET A 435 3.47 -1.11 -14.26
C MET A 435 4.69 -1.14 -13.35
N LYS A 436 5.86 -0.82 -13.92
CA LYS A 436 7.11 -0.75 -13.13
C LYS A 436 7.03 0.26 -11.98
N SER A 437 6.26 1.32 -12.12
CA SER A 437 6.05 2.32 -11.07
C SER A 437 5.39 1.75 -9.81
N LEU A 438 4.61 0.67 -9.91
CA LEU A 438 4.08 -0.03 -8.74
C LEU A 438 5.19 -0.56 -7.82
N TYR A 439 6.33 -0.94 -8.35
CA TYR A 439 7.43 -1.51 -7.56
C TYR A 439 8.26 -0.49 -6.79
N VAL A 440 7.90 0.80 -6.85
CA VAL A 440 8.49 1.84 -5.99
C VAL A 440 8.40 1.47 -4.50
N PHE A 441 7.30 0.86 -4.07
CA PHE A 441 7.11 0.46 -2.67
C PHE A 441 8.16 -0.55 -2.18
N ASN A 442 8.62 -1.46 -3.04
CA ASN A 442 9.75 -2.35 -2.74
C ASN A 442 11.08 -1.60 -2.84
N ASP A 443 11.28 -0.88 -3.94
CA ASP A 443 12.58 -0.30 -4.28
C ASP A 443 13.03 0.78 -3.29
N ILE A 444 12.08 1.57 -2.72
CA ILE A 444 12.41 2.60 -1.72
C ILE A 444 12.91 2.03 -0.39
N SER A 445 12.48 0.83 -0.02
CA SER A 445 12.93 0.19 1.23
C SER A 445 14.41 -0.19 1.18
N GLY A 446 14.97 -0.21 -0.04
CA GLY A 446 16.31 -0.67 -0.30
C GLY A 446 16.44 -2.14 0.05
N ALA A 447 16.81 -2.96 -0.91
CA ALA A 447 17.62 -4.10 -0.54
C ALA A 447 18.97 -3.51 -0.10
N ASP A 448 19.00 -2.89 1.07
CA ASP A 448 20.25 -2.47 1.67
C ASP A 448 20.96 -3.72 2.16
N SER A 449 21.82 -4.24 1.29
CA SER A 449 22.92 -5.06 1.72
C SER A 449 23.98 -4.20 2.44
N THR A 450 23.58 -3.32 3.38
CA THR A 450 24.51 -2.82 4.42
C THR A 450 23.76 -1.97 5.46
N THR A 451 23.77 -2.49 6.67
CA THR A 451 23.51 -1.84 7.95
C THR A 451 22.05 -1.69 8.42
N SER A 452 21.46 -2.77 8.89
CA SER A 452 21.10 -2.79 10.28
C SER A 452 21.80 -4.00 10.91
N SER A 453 22.60 -3.75 11.90
CA SER A 453 23.07 -4.73 12.89
C SER A 453 21.86 -5.19 13.72
N GLY A 454 21.11 -6.04 13.13
CA GLY A 454 20.02 -6.84 13.59
C GLY A 454 19.87 -7.90 12.54
N ASP A 455 20.83 -8.79 12.52
CA ASP A 455 20.90 -10.16 12.02
C ASP A 455 19.90 -10.52 10.91
N SER A 456 20.11 -10.02 9.67
CA SER A 456 19.76 -10.78 8.47
C SER A 456 20.75 -11.94 8.43
N THR A 457 20.56 -12.92 9.30
CA THR A 457 21.27 -14.18 9.23
C THR A 457 20.97 -14.77 7.86
N SER A 458 21.98 -14.76 6.99
CA SER A 458 21.99 -15.69 5.87
C SER A 458 21.46 -17.01 6.42
N LEU A 459 20.40 -17.58 5.81
CA LEU A 459 19.89 -18.89 6.20
C LEU A 459 20.88 -20.01 5.84
N GLU A 460 22.16 -19.64 5.64
CA GLU A 460 23.23 -20.61 5.54
C GLU A 460 23.39 -21.32 6.88
N GLY A 461 23.21 -22.59 6.88
CA GLY A 461 23.21 -23.41 8.09
C GLY A 461 22.69 -24.80 7.80
N THR A 462 22.67 -25.61 8.84
CA THR A 462 22.11 -26.97 8.76
C THR A 462 20.85 -27.02 9.63
N TYR A 463 19.76 -27.48 9.02
CA TYR A 463 18.43 -27.44 9.60
C TYR A 463 17.72 -28.78 9.56
N TYR A 464 16.86 -29.00 10.52
CA TYR A 464 15.69 -29.84 10.37
C TYR A 464 14.56 -28.98 9.78
N ILE A 465 14.00 -29.37 8.64
CA ILE A 465 12.93 -28.65 7.95
C ILE A 465 11.61 -29.32 8.27
N LYS A 466 10.76 -28.63 9.07
CA LYS A 466 9.52 -29.19 9.62
C LYS A 466 8.30 -28.61 8.93
N SER A 467 7.40 -29.46 8.46
CA SER A 467 6.13 -29.02 7.86
C SER A 467 5.22 -28.35 8.88
N LYS A 468 4.74 -27.15 8.57
CA LYS A 468 3.72 -26.46 9.35
C LYS A 468 2.40 -27.25 9.37
N PHE A 469 2.05 -27.92 8.27
CA PHE A 469 0.82 -28.70 8.14
C PHE A 469 0.79 -29.98 8.99
N SER A 470 1.81 -30.82 8.85
CA SER A 470 1.82 -32.16 9.44
C SER A 470 2.62 -32.24 10.74
N GLY A 471 3.51 -31.27 11.01
CA GLY A 471 4.49 -31.34 12.08
C GLY A 471 5.60 -32.39 11.85
N LEU A 472 5.63 -33.05 10.69
CA LEU A 472 6.68 -33.98 10.30
C LEU A 472 7.85 -33.25 9.63
N TYR A 473 8.98 -33.95 9.51
CA TYR A 473 10.24 -33.38 9.04
C TYR A 473 10.59 -33.83 7.63
N LEU A 474 11.18 -32.99 6.82
CA LEU A 474 11.80 -33.42 5.57
C LEU A 474 12.81 -34.53 5.84
N ASP A 475 12.83 -35.52 4.96
CA ASP A 475 13.57 -36.75 5.17
C ASP A 475 13.99 -37.33 3.81
N VAL A 476 15.23 -37.79 3.70
CA VAL A 476 15.66 -38.58 2.55
C VAL A 476 15.24 -40.01 2.77
N ALA A 477 14.37 -40.53 1.92
CA ALA A 477 13.77 -41.86 2.06
C ALA A 477 14.85 -42.95 2.32
N ASN A 478 14.63 -43.75 3.37
CA ASN A 478 15.52 -44.82 3.84
C ASN A 478 16.95 -44.35 4.21
N GLY A 479 17.21 -43.03 4.35
CA GLY A 479 18.55 -42.48 4.58
C GLY A 479 19.52 -42.80 3.43
N SER A 480 19.00 -42.94 2.21
CA SER A 480 19.79 -43.32 1.04
C SER A 480 20.78 -42.23 0.67
N SER A 481 22.04 -42.59 0.42
CA SER A 481 23.06 -41.70 -0.11
C SER A 481 23.08 -41.62 -1.65
N SER A 482 22.21 -42.40 -2.33
CA SER A 482 22.21 -42.47 -3.80
C SER A 482 21.45 -41.34 -4.46
N SER A 483 21.85 -40.92 -5.69
CA SER A 483 21.04 -40.04 -6.53
C SER A 483 19.68 -40.70 -6.82
N ASN A 484 18.65 -39.86 -7.02
CA ASN A 484 17.24 -40.22 -7.19
C ASN A 484 16.56 -40.78 -5.92
N ALA A 485 17.20 -40.67 -4.75
CA ALA A 485 16.48 -41.00 -3.50
C ALA A 485 15.40 -39.93 -3.27
N ASN A 486 14.20 -40.41 -2.94
CA ASN A 486 13.04 -39.56 -2.76
C ASN A 486 13.16 -38.68 -1.51
N ILE A 487 12.68 -37.44 -1.61
CA ILE A 487 12.41 -36.60 -0.45
C ILE A 487 10.96 -36.79 -0.01
N GLN A 488 10.78 -37.08 1.25
CA GLN A 488 9.49 -37.35 1.90
C GLN A 488 9.39 -36.57 3.20
N GLN A 489 8.24 -36.54 3.81
CA GLN A 489 8.12 -36.16 5.22
C GLN A 489 8.17 -37.40 6.12
N TYR A 490 8.72 -37.30 7.31
CA TYR A 490 8.81 -38.41 8.25
C TYR A 490 8.80 -37.91 9.71
N SER A 491 8.42 -38.80 10.64
CA SER A 491 8.54 -38.53 12.08
C SER A 491 9.98 -38.17 12.42
N TYR A 492 10.18 -37.33 13.41
CA TYR A 492 11.51 -36.92 13.85
C TYR A 492 12.38 -38.10 14.26
N LEU A 493 13.55 -38.20 13.68
CA LEU A 493 14.54 -39.24 13.96
C LEU A 493 15.86 -38.67 14.52
N GLY A 494 16.11 -37.40 14.31
CA GLY A 494 17.33 -36.71 14.76
C GLY A 494 18.62 -37.21 14.05
N THR A 495 18.50 -37.76 12.84
CA THR A 495 19.61 -38.36 12.10
C THR A 495 19.94 -37.58 10.83
N ASP A 496 21.10 -37.83 10.23
CA ASP A 496 21.58 -37.08 9.05
C ASP A 496 20.63 -37.15 7.83
N ARG A 497 19.74 -38.13 7.76
CA ARG A 497 18.73 -38.22 6.71
C ARG A 497 17.72 -37.08 6.75
N GLN A 498 17.60 -36.40 7.88
CA GLN A 498 16.69 -35.27 8.12
C GLN A 498 17.41 -33.94 8.22
N LYS A 499 18.73 -33.92 8.11
CA LYS A 499 19.52 -32.71 8.10
C LYS A 499 19.70 -32.19 6.69
N PHE A 500 19.40 -30.90 6.51
CA PHE A 500 19.52 -30.20 5.22
C PHE A 500 20.36 -28.95 5.41
N LYS A 501 21.44 -28.82 4.63
CA LYS A 501 22.34 -27.68 4.70
C LYS A 501 22.00 -26.71 3.56
N LEU A 502 21.64 -25.49 3.90
CA LEU A 502 21.40 -24.40 3.00
C LEU A 502 22.71 -23.68 2.71
N VAL A 503 23.04 -23.53 1.44
CA VAL A 503 24.21 -22.79 0.95
C VAL A 503 23.76 -21.82 -0.12
N GLN A 504 23.96 -20.53 0.13
CA GLN A 504 23.51 -19.49 -0.79
C GLN A 504 24.49 -19.31 -1.96
N ASN A 505 23.96 -19.09 -3.16
CA ASN A 505 24.77 -18.71 -4.31
C ASN A 505 24.85 -17.19 -4.45
N SER A 506 25.63 -16.70 -5.43
CA SER A 506 25.80 -15.26 -5.70
C SER A 506 24.52 -14.53 -6.12
N ASP A 507 23.49 -15.25 -6.53
CA ASP A 507 22.21 -14.68 -6.99
C ASP A 507 21.14 -14.69 -5.90
N GLY A 508 21.49 -15.06 -4.64
CA GLY A 508 20.59 -15.09 -3.51
C GLY A 508 19.77 -16.38 -3.34
N TYR A 509 19.88 -17.33 -4.28
CA TYR A 509 19.21 -18.63 -4.17
C TYR A 509 20.01 -19.64 -3.35
N TYR A 510 19.34 -20.64 -2.79
CA TYR A 510 19.96 -21.68 -1.99
C TYR A 510 20.07 -23.00 -2.73
N TYR A 511 21.23 -23.65 -2.61
CA TYR A 511 21.34 -25.09 -2.76
C TYR A 511 21.06 -25.73 -1.41
N ILE A 512 20.22 -26.77 -1.39
CA ILE A 512 19.84 -27.48 -0.17
C ILE A 512 20.54 -28.84 -0.19
N TYR A 513 21.69 -28.94 0.47
CA TYR A 513 22.47 -30.17 0.54
C TYR A 513 21.87 -31.14 1.55
N THR A 514 21.89 -32.43 1.23
CA THR A 514 21.30 -33.49 2.05
C THR A 514 22.34 -34.17 2.95
N GLY A 515 22.08 -34.24 4.26
CA GLY A 515 22.95 -34.93 5.21
C GLY A 515 23.05 -36.44 4.96
N ALA A 516 21.98 -37.10 4.47
CA ALA A 516 21.99 -38.49 4.06
C ALA A 516 23.10 -38.83 3.04
N SER A 517 23.49 -37.89 2.23
CA SER A 517 24.56 -38.05 1.26
C SER A 517 25.94 -37.61 1.78
N GLY A 518 26.07 -37.21 3.04
CA GLY A 518 27.26 -36.56 3.58
C GLY A 518 27.48 -35.19 2.94
N TYR A 519 26.40 -34.47 2.63
CA TYR A 519 26.40 -33.17 1.97
C TYR A 519 27.08 -33.12 0.59
N THR A 520 27.05 -34.26 -0.14
CA THR A 520 27.60 -34.35 -1.50
C THR A 520 26.52 -34.23 -2.59
N LYS A 521 25.24 -34.26 -2.21
CA LYS A 521 24.09 -34.13 -3.10
C LYS A 521 23.15 -33.04 -2.59
N VAL A 522 22.31 -32.58 -3.50
CA VAL A 522 21.35 -31.50 -3.26
C VAL A 522 19.92 -31.95 -3.55
N VAL A 523 18.97 -31.26 -2.95
CA VAL A 523 17.54 -31.34 -3.31
C VAL A 523 17.37 -30.91 -4.76
N ASP A 524 16.52 -31.62 -5.50
CA ASP A 524 16.40 -31.49 -6.96
C ASP A 524 14.93 -31.73 -7.36
N VAL A 525 14.40 -30.85 -8.23
CA VAL A 525 13.12 -31.08 -8.89
C VAL A 525 13.34 -32.05 -10.05
N ALA A 526 12.75 -33.22 -9.96
CA ALA A 526 12.93 -34.32 -10.90
C ALA A 526 12.71 -33.90 -12.36
N GLY A 527 13.69 -34.24 -13.21
CA GLY A 527 13.56 -34.00 -14.64
C GLY A 527 13.51 -32.55 -15.06
N LYS A 528 13.82 -31.60 -14.17
CA LYS A 528 13.66 -30.14 -14.40
C LYS A 528 12.22 -29.77 -14.77
N SER A 529 11.26 -30.49 -14.24
CA SER A 529 9.84 -30.29 -14.52
C SER A 529 9.37 -28.96 -13.94
N THR A 530 8.51 -28.27 -14.67
CA THR A 530 7.77 -27.07 -14.19
C THR A 530 6.34 -27.41 -13.80
N ALA A 531 5.91 -28.67 -13.94
CA ALA A 531 4.54 -29.08 -13.68
C ALA A 531 4.29 -29.33 -12.19
N ASP A 532 3.06 -29.11 -11.76
CA ASP A 532 2.56 -29.52 -10.46
C ASP A 532 2.65 -31.03 -10.25
N GLY A 533 2.98 -31.43 -9.04
CA GLY A 533 3.21 -32.83 -8.69
C GLY A 533 4.58 -33.37 -9.13
N ALA A 534 5.46 -32.53 -9.68
CA ALA A 534 6.83 -32.94 -9.99
C ALA A 534 7.55 -33.38 -8.71
N ASN A 535 8.16 -34.56 -8.76
CA ASN A 535 8.75 -35.19 -7.58
C ASN A 535 10.00 -34.42 -7.10
N ILE A 536 10.18 -34.31 -5.80
CA ILE A 536 11.40 -33.80 -5.18
C ILE A 536 12.27 -34.98 -4.74
N LEU A 537 13.55 -34.93 -5.10
CA LEU A 537 14.52 -35.98 -4.82
C LEU A 537 15.90 -35.39 -4.47
N GLN A 538 16.81 -36.19 -3.98
CA GLN A 538 18.22 -35.78 -3.92
C GLN A 538 18.96 -36.21 -5.20
N TYR A 539 19.83 -35.33 -5.69
CA TYR A 539 20.63 -35.60 -6.88
C TYR A 539 22.06 -35.04 -6.76
N ALA A 540 22.96 -35.56 -7.59
CA ALA A 540 24.31 -34.99 -7.68
C ALA A 540 24.22 -33.51 -8.06
N TYR A 541 25.03 -32.68 -7.42
CA TYR A 541 25.11 -31.25 -7.72
C TYR A 541 25.46 -31.01 -9.19
N LYS A 542 24.70 -30.16 -9.86
CA LYS A 542 24.81 -29.77 -11.27
C LYS A 542 24.83 -28.26 -11.48
N GLY A 543 24.49 -27.47 -10.49
CA GLY A 543 24.36 -26.01 -10.60
C GLY A 543 23.24 -25.53 -11.51
N THR A 544 22.18 -26.32 -11.68
CA THR A 544 21.05 -26.00 -12.57
C THR A 544 19.83 -25.48 -11.82
N ALA A 545 18.94 -24.72 -12.49
CA ALA A 545 17.80 -24.04 -11.89
C ALA A 545 16.87 -24.97 -11.06
N ASN A 546 16.74 -26.25 -11.42
CA ASN A 546 15.93 -27.21 -10.68
C ASN A 546 16.57 -27.70 -9.36
N GLN A 547 17.77 -27.21 -9.02
CA GLN A 547 18.48 -27.46 -7.77
C GLN A 547 18.61 -26.17 -6.94
N LEU A 548 18.03 -25.06 -7.39
CA LEU A 548 18.04 -23.78 -6.73
C LEU A 548 16.66 -23.45 -6.17
N PHE A 549 16.67 -22.95 -4.95
CA PHE A 549 15.47 -22.62 -4.20
C PHE A 549 15.60 -21.20 -3.63
N GLU A 550 14.49 -20.48 -3.65
CA GLU A 550 14.31 -19.27 -2.90
C GLU A 550 13.66 -19.64 -1.56
N VAL A 551 14.22 -19.20 -0.45
CA VAL A 551 13.68 -19.46 0.89
C VAL A 551 13.15 -18.14 1.42
N VAL A 552 11.82 -18.01 1.42
CA VAL A 552 11.11 -16.76 1.74
C VAL A 552 10.45 -16.90 3.10
N GLU A 553 10.76 -16.02 4.02
CA GLU A 553 10.01 -15.91 5.28
C GLU A 553 8.64 -15.26 5.00
N VAL A 554 7.56 -16.00 5.23
CA VAL A 554 6.18 -15.55 4.98
C VAL A 554 5.49 -15.04 6.25
N SER A 555 6.00 -15.43 7.39
CA SER A 555 5.67 -14.89 8.71
C SER A 555 6.79 -15.31 9.68
N SER A 556 6.90 -14.67 10.84
CA SER A 556 8.01 -14.89 11.78
C SER A 556 8.33 -16.37 12.02
N GLY A 557 9.51 -16.82 11.56
CA GLY A 557 9.99 -18.20 11.66
C GLY A 557 9.29 -19.23 10.75
N VAL A 558 8.45 -18.79 9.80
CA VAL A 558 7.73 -19.65 8.85
C VAL A 558 8.16 -19.33 7.43
N TYR A 559 8.54 -20.32 6.67
CA TYR A 559 9.16 -20.16 5.37
C TYR A 559 8.44 -20.92 4.26
N ALA A 560 8.38 -20.31 3.06
CA ALA A 560 8.09 -21.00 1.81
C ALA A 560 9.41 -21.32 1.09
N ILE A 561 9.57 -22.54 0.57
CA ILE A 561 10.77 -22.97 -0.17
C ILE A 561 10.38 -23.06 -1.65
N LYS A 562 10.55 -21.96 -2.37
CA LYS A 562 10.13 -21.81 -3.77
C LYS A 562 11.17 -22.35 -4.75
N THR A 563 10.73 -22.90 -5.89
CA THR A 563 11.61 -23.55 -6.86
C THR A 563 12.00 -22.58 -7.98
N ARG A 564 13.30 -22.39 -8.23
CA ARG A 564 13.78 -21.51 -9.31
C ARG A 564 13.43 -22.02 -10.70
N VAL A 565 13.24 -23.31 -10.89
CA VAL A 565 12.88 -23.88 -12.20
C VAL A 565 11.54 -23.37 -12.72
N THR A 566 10.66 -22.91 -11.83
CA THR A 566 9.39 -22.25 -12.13
C THR A 566 9.45 -20.73 -11.91
N SER A 567 10.64 -20.14 -11.75
CA SER A 567 10.85 -18.73 -11.42
C SER A 567 10.14 -18.28 -10.14
N GLY A 568 10.00 -19.19 -9.16
CA GLY A 568 9.34 -18.92 -7.88
C GLY A 568 7.81 -19.13 -7.86
N ALA A 569 7.20 -19.47 -9.00
CA ALA A 569 5.75 -19.73 -9.08
C ALA A 569 5.31 -21.01 -8.35
N SER A 570 6.23 -21.94 -8.09
CA SER A 570 5.95 -23.18 -7.34
C SER A 570 6.91 -23.32 -6.17
N CYS A 571 6.53 -24.18 -5.20
CA CYS A 571 7.31 -24.43 -3.98
C CYS A 571 7.30 -25.93 -3.61
N LEU A 572 8.03 -26.27 -2.55
CA LEU A 572 7.93 -27.60 -1.91
C LEU A 572 6.57 -27.72 -1.23
N ASP A 573 5.87 -28.83 -1.50
CA ASP A 573 4.51 -29.12 -1.04
C ASP A 573 4.43 -30.52 -0.44
N VAL A 574 3.72 -30.66 0.67
CA VAL A 574 3.33 -31.97 1.21
C VAL A 574 2.24 -32.55 0.32
N TYR A 575 2.65 -33.31 -0.68
CA TYR A 575 1.79 -33.75 -1.77
C TYR A 575 0.57 -34.56 -1.28
N GLY A 576 -0.60 -34.16 -1.78
CA GLY A 576 -1.87 -34.75 -1.46
C GLY A 576 -2.30 -34.57 0.01
N TRP A 577 -1.76 -33.54 0.69
CA TRP A 577 -2.10 -33.19 2.08
C TRP A 577 -1.90 -34.38 3.05
N SER A 578 -0.88 -35.15 2.81
CA SER A 578 -0.58 -36.31 3.64
C SER A 578 -0.14 -35.88 5.05
N THR A 579 -0.70 -36.52 6.08
CA THR A 579 -0.21 -36.39 7.47
C THR A 579 0.59 -37.61 7.91
N ALA A 580 0.85 -38.56 7.01
CA ALA A 580 1.54 -39.79 7.33
C ALA A 580 3.06 -39.69 7.15
N SER A 581 3.82 -40.39 8.02
CA SER A 581 5.24 -40.64 7.77
C SER A 581 5.44 -41.40 6.47
N GLY A 582 6.36 -40.92 5.62
CA GLY A 582 6.56 -41.44 4.26
C GLY A 582 5.71 -40.69 3.21
N GLY A 583 4.94 -39.67 3.60
CA GLY A 583 4.25 -38.79 2.67
C GLY A 583 5.21 -38.07 1.73
N ASN A 584 4.88 -38.04 0.43
CA ASN A 584 5.74 -37.53 -0.60
C ASN A 584 5.83 -36.00 -0.53
N ILE A 585 6.99 -35.46 -0.91
CA ILE A 585 7.18 -34.02 -1.18
C ILE A 585 7.26 -33.83 -2.68
N ALA A 586 6.46 -32.89 -3.20
CA ALA A 586 6.45 -32.55 -4.61
C ALA A 586 6.60 -31.02 -4.79
N GLN A 587 6.91 -30.61 -6.01
CA GLN A 587 6.72 -29.23 -6.44
C GLN A 587 5.23 -29.01 -6.72
N TYR A 588 4.69 -27.90 -6.27
CA TYR A 588 3.33 -27.49 -6.58
C TYR A 588 3.22 -25.98 -6.67
N SER A 589 2.29 -25.47 -7.50
CA SER A 589 1.98 -24.04 -7.59
C SER A 589 1.78 -23.45 -6.20
N TYR A 590 2.44 -22.34 -5.91
CA TYR A 590 2.39 -21.70 -4.59
C TYR A 590 1.04 -20.99 -4.38
N TRP A 591 0.34 -21.34 -3.30
CA TRP A 591 -0.92 -20.72 -2.89
C TRP A 591 -0.96 -20.40 -1.38
N GLY A 592 0.16 -20.57 -0.67
CA GLY A 592 0.33 -20.16 0.72
C GLY A 592 -0.30 -21.07 1.79
N GLY A 593 -0.84 -22.24 1.42
CA GLY A 593 -1.41 -23.16 2.39
C GLY A 593 -0.36 -23.84 3.28
N ASP A 594 -0.77 -24.28 4.47
CA ASP A 594 0.12 -24.86 5.48
C ASP A 594 0.96 -26.05 4.98
N CYS A 595 0.47 -26.80 3.96
CA CYS A 595 1.22 -27.88 3.31
C CYS A 595 2.44 -27.42 2.50
N GLN A 596 2.56 -26.09 2.25
CA GLN A 596 3.64 -25.44 1.54
C GLN A 596 4.57 -24.62 2.45
N LEU A 597 4.30 -24.63 3.76
CA LEU A 597 4.97 -23.82 4.75
C LEU A 597 5.80 -24.66 5.71
N TRP A 598 6.95 -24.11 6.10
CA TRP A 598 7.99 -24.85 6.79
C TRP A 598 8.60 -24.03 7.93
N TYR A 599 8.98 -24.71 9.02
CA TYR A 599 9.86 -24.18 10.04
C TYR A 599 11.29 -24.66 9.78
N LEU A 600 12.27 -23.78 9.96
CA LEU A 600 13.69 -24.11 9.90
C LEU A 600 14.21 -24.21 11.33
N GLU A 601 14.41 -25.44 11.83
CA GLU A 601 14.96 -25.69 13.16
C GLU A 601 16.46 -25.92 13.02
N GLU A 602 17.28 -24.94 13.43
CA GLU A 602 18.74 -25.02 13.32
C GLU A 602 19.29 -26.21 14.12
N THR A 603 20.23 -26.93 13.55
CA THR A 603 20.90 -28.06 14.20
C THR A 603 22.40 -27.78 14.32
N THR A 604 22.97 -28.06 15.47
CA THR A 604 24.44 -28.10 15.62
C THR A 604 24.97 -29.31 14.86
N GLU A 605 26.02 -29.14 14.03
CA GLU A 605 26.70 -30.22 13.29
C GLU A 605 27.07 -31.39 14.19
#